data_b9b8854dc3c34e771bf70115402567a2
#
_entry.id   b9b8854dc3c34e771bf70115402567a2
#
_cell.length_a   1.000
_cell.length_b   1.000
_cell.length_c   1.000
_cell.angle_alpha   90.00
_cell.angle_beta   90.00
_cell.angle_gamma   90.00
#
_symmetry.space_group_name_H-M   'P 1'
#
loop_
_entity.id
_entity.type
_entity.pdbx_description
1 polymer ?
#
loop_
_entity_poly.entity_id
_entity_poly.type
_entity_poly.pdbx_seq_one_letter_code
_entity_poly.pdbx_strand_id
1 'polypeptide(L)'
;TMSASFEDILAQVKEIPTKKLSVAAAQDLPVMEAVFEAKERGIAEPILVGDEPKIREIAGQIGWDLDKDGIRIIHEPDVDQAALTAVKLVHDKEADMYMKGALESKTFLRSVLNKEVGLRTGKMLSHVCVFEIQGIKRLLFLTDVAFCPYPTLEDKEQIINYVVKVCNACGVYNPKV
;
A
#
# COMPACT_ATOMS: atom_id res chain seq x y z
N THR A 1 -14.24 -5.67 20.89
CA THR A 1 -14.43 -6.87 20.06
C THR A 1 -13.25 -7.03 19.13
N MET A 2 -12.68 -8.21 19.01
CA MET A 2 -11.54 -8.52 18.17
C MET A 2 -11.99 -8.61 16.70
N SER A 3 -11.22 -8.02 15.77
CA SER A 3 -11.51 -8.11 14.33
C SER A 3 -11.41 -9.55 13.83
N ALA A 4 -12.42 -10.00 13.10
CA ALA A 4 -12.52 -11.35 12.55
C ALA A 4 -12.64 -11.36 11.01
N SER A 5 -12.84 -10.20 10.39
CA SER A 5 -13.08 -10.04 8.95
C SER A 5 -12.47 -8.74 8.42
N PHE A 6 -12.38 -8.62 7.09
CA PHE A 6 -11.99 -7.36 6.44
C PHE A 6 -13.03 -6.26 6.69
N GLU A 7 -14.30 -6.60 6.79
CA GLU A 7 -15.35 -5.61 7.12
C GLU A 7 -15.11 -4.97 8.50
N ASP A 8 -14.64 -5.74 9.48
CA ASP A 8 -14.27 -5.20 10.79
C ASP A 8 -13.12 -4.21 10.68
N ILE A 9 -12.10 -4.50 9.85
CA ILE A 9 -10.97 -3.61 9.59
C ILE A 9 -11.46 -2.34 8.90
N LEU A 10 -12.30 -2.46 7.89
CA LEU A 10 -12.86 -1.32 7.15
C LEU A 10 -13.72 -0.41 8.05
N ALA A 11 -14.46 -0.99 8.97
CA ALA A 11 -15.21 -0.22 9.97
C ALA A 11 -14.29 0.64 10.85
N GLN A 12 -13.13 0.10 11.25
CA GLN A 12 -12.12 0.85 12.00
C GLN A 12 -11.47 1.96 11.16
N VAL A 13 -11.22 1.71 9.88
CA VAL A 13 -10.63 2.69 8.96
C VAL A 13 -11.52 3.94 8.83
N LYS A 14 -12.83 3.78 8.85
CA LYS A 14 -13.79 4.90 8.76
C LYS A 14 -13.74 5.85 9.97
N GLU A 15 -13.21 5.41 11.09
CA GLU A 15 -13.13 6.19 12.33
C GLU A 15 -11.84 7.00 12.45
N ILE A 16 -10.88 6.81 11.54
CA ILE A 16 -9.61 7.53 11.51
C ILE A 16 -9.56 8.48 10.31
N PRO A 17 -8.72 9.53 10.34
CA PRO A 17 -8.53 10.41 9.19
C PRO A 17 -8.04 9.62 7.97
N THR A 18 -8.59 9.95 6.79
CA THR A 18 -8.18 9.32 5.52
C THR A 18 -6.71 9.59 5.25
N LYS A 19 -5.97 8.56 4.91
CA LYS A 19 -4.55 8.63 4.59
C LYS A 19 -4.32 8.83 3.10
N LYS A 20 -3.24 9.52 2.75
CA LYS A 20 -2.82 9.75 1.37
C LYS A 20 -2.02 8.60 0.84
N LEU A 21 -2.41 8.09 -0.33
CA LEU A 21 -1.79 6.96 -1.01
C LEU A 21 -1.07 7.42 -2.27
N SER A 22 0.25 7.28 -2.28
CA SER A 22 1.08 7.56 -3.47
C SER A 22 1.15 6.32 -4.35
N VAL A 23 0.69 6.43 -5.59
CA VAL A 23 0.63 5.31 -6.55
C VAL A 23 1.70 5.49 -7.63
N ALA A 24 2.66 4.57 -7.69
CA ALA A 24 3.73 4.57 -8.68
C ALA A 24 3.28 3.93 -9.99
N ALA A 25 3.31 4.68 -11.09
CA ALA A 25 2.87 4.24 -12.42
C ALA A 25 1.39 3.80 -12.41
N ALA A 26 0.49 4.75 -12.19
CA ALA A 26 -0.94 4.49 -12.02
C ALA A 26 -1.67 4.12 -13.32
N GLN A 27 -1.03 4.22 -14.49
CA GLN A 27 -1.61 3.98 -15.81
C GLN A 27 -1.86 2.49 -16.09
N ASP A 28 -2.74 1.89 -15.32
CA ASP A 28 -3.13 0.48 -15.46
C ASP A 28 -4.59 0.32 -15.03
N LEU A 29 -5.38 -0.40 -15.81
CA LEU A 29 -6.82 -0.51 -15.54
C LEU A 29 -7.13 -1.13 -14.16
N PRO A 30 -6.59 -2.31 -13.79
CA PRO A 30 -6.85 -2.88 -12.47
C PRO A 30 -6.37 -1.99 -11.32
N VAL A 31 -5.25 -1.30 -11.48
CA VAL A 31 -4.73 -0.34 -10.48
C VAL A 31 -5.71 0.82 -10.29
N MET A 32 -6.14 1.42 -11.39
CA MET A 32 -7.08 2.56 -11.35
C MET A 32 -8.44 2.16 -10.78
N GLU A 33 -8.95 0.98 -11.12
CA GLU A 33 -10.19 0.45 -10.54
C GLU A 33 -10.08 0.27 -9.02
N ALA A 34 -8.99 -0.34 -8.55
CA ALA A 34 -8.77 -0.55 -7.12
C ALA A 34 -8.62 0.77 -6.36
N VAL A 35 -7.89 1.72 -6.91
CA VAL A 35 -7.65 3.03 -6.29
C VAL A 35 -8.94 3.86 -6.28
N PHE A 36 -9.73 3.80 -7.35
CA PHE A 36 -11.04 4.45 -7.42
C PHE A 36 -11.99 3.90 -6.35
N GLU A 37 -12.09 2.59 -6.23
CA GLU A 37 -12.91 1.95 -5.20
C GLU A 37 -12.43 2.35 -3.78
N ALA A 38 -11.14 2.36 -3.53
CA ALA A 38 -10.57 2.79 -2.25
C ALA A 38 -10.94 4.26 -1.93
N LYS A 39 -10.92 5.14 -2.93
CA LYS A 39 -11.35 6.53 -2.81
C LYS A 39 -12.85 6.62 -2.48
N GLU A 40 -13.69 5.93 -3.24
CA GLU A 40 -15.14 5.94 -3.05
C GLU A 40 -15.55 5.38 -1.68
N ARG A 41 -14.83 4.39 -1.17
CA ARG A 41 -15.06 3.80 0.15
C ARG A 41 -14.43 4.58 1.30
N GLY A 42 -13.75 5.70 1.03
CA GLY A 42 -13.11 6.52 2.05
C GLY A 42 -11.88 5.87 2.71
N ILE A 43 -11.27 4.89 2.04
CA ILE A 43 -10.09 4.16 2.55
C ILE A 43 -8.82 4.98 2.38
N ALA A 44 -8.66 5.62 1.21
CA ALA A 44 -7.45 6.37 0.88
C ALA A 44 -7.76 7.57 -0.02
N GLU A 45 -6.92 8.60 0.09
CA GLU A 45 -6.88 9.74 -0.83
C GLU A 45 -5.69 9.56 -1.77
N PRO A 46 -5.90 9.22 -3.06
CA PRO A 46 -4.81 8.89 -3.96
C PRO A 46 -4.07 10.10 -4.50
N ILE A 47 -2.77 9.93 -4.71
CA ILE A 47 -1.92 10.77 -5.55
C ILE A 47 -1.43 9.87 -6.67
N LEU A 48 -1.76 10.20 -7.91
CA LEU A 48 -1.46 9.38 -9.08
C LEU A 48 -0.19 9.88 -9.76
N VAL A 49 0.84 9.04 -9.77
CA VAL A 49 2.12 9.34 -10.44
C VAL A 49 2.27 8.43 -11.66
N GLY A 50 2.54 8.98 -12.82
CA GLY A 50 2.72 8.20 -14.04
C GLY A 50 2.43 8.97 -15.32
N ASP A 51 2.07 8.26 -16.36
CA ASP A 51 1.71 8.83 -17.67
C ASP A 51 0.32 9.47 -17.58
N GLU A 52 0.25 10.78 -17.40
CA GLU A 52 -1.01 11.50 -17.18
C GLU A 52 -2.03 11.31 -18.31
N PRO A 53 -1.70 11.41 -19.61
CA PRO A 53 -2.67 11.13 -20.65
C PRO A 53 -3.30 9.75 -20.56
N LYS A 54 -2.51 8.72 -20.28
CA LYS A 54 -3.00 7.35 -20.09
C LYS A 54 -3.84 7.20 -18.83
N ILE A 55 -3.43 7.82 -17.74
CA ILE A 55 -4.22 7.85 -16.48
C ILE A 55 -5.59 8.45 -16.74
N ARG A 56 -5.66 9.57 -17.45
CA ARG A 56 -6.94 10.25 -17.78
C ARG A 56 -7.81 9.41 -18.71
N GLU A 57 -7.20 8.73 -19.68
CA GLU A 57 -7.91 7.82 -20.58
C GLU A 57 -8.57 6.67 -19.79
N ILE A 58 -7.82 6.03 -18.92
CA ILE A 58 -8.32 4.93 -18.08
C ILE A 58 -9.41 5.42 -17.12
N ALA A 59 -9.22 6.58 -16.50
CA ALA A 59 -10.24 7.20 -15.64
C ALA A 59 -11.55 7.41 -16.40
N GLY A 60 -11.49 7.87 -17.64
CA GLY A 60 -12.67 7.99 -18.51
C GLY A 60 -13.36 6.66 -18.77
N GLN A 61 -12.60 5.59 -18.97
CA GLN A 61 -13.14 4.24 -19.19
C GLN A 61 -13.92 3.71 -17.97
N ILE A 62 -13.48 4.03 -16.75
CA ILE A 62 -14.12 3.57 -15.51
C ILE A 62 -15.11 4.57 -14.91
N GLY A 63 -15.34 5.70 -15.60
CA GLY A 63 -16.27 6.72 -15.13
C GLY A 63 -15.76 7.56 -13.96
N TRP A 64 -14.45 7.65 -13.77
CA TRP A 64 -13.85 8.45 -12.69
C TRP A 64 -13.49 9.85 -13.19
N ASP A 65 -14.19 10.85 -12.69
CA ASP A 65 -13.90 12.26 -12.95
C ASP A 65 -12.82 12.75 -11.98
N LEU A 66 -11.57 12.70 -12.40
CA LEU A 66 -10.40 13.07 -11.61
C LEU A 66 -10.41 14.55 -11.19
N ASP A 67 -10.88 15.42 -12.08
CA ASP A 67 -10.90 16.87 -11.82
C ASP A 67 -11.98 17.24 -10.81
N LYS A 68 -13.16 16.63 -10.92
CA LYS A 68 -14.26 16.82 -9.95
C LYS A 68 -13.85 16.37 -8.55
N ASP A 69 -13.15 15.25 -8.45
CA ASP A 69 -12.66 14.72 -7.18
C ASP A 69 -11.39 15.42 -6.69
N GLY A 70 -10.82 16.34 -7.47
CA GLY A 70 -9.62 17.08 -7.10
C GLY A 70 -8.38 16.21 -6.92
N ILE A 71 -8.27 15.14 -7.72
CA ILE A 71 -7.16 14.17 -7.62
C ILE A 71 -5.86 14.81 -8.09
N ARG A 72 -4.83 14.75 -7.25
CA ARG A 72 -3.48 15.19 -7.62
C ARG A 72 -2.85 14.17 -8.56
N ILE A 73 -2.39 14.65 -9.71
CA ILE A 73 -1.68 13.84 -10.71
C ILE A 73 -0.31 14.45 -10.93
N ILE A 74 0.73 13.61 -10.92
CA ILE A 74 2.10 14.01 -11.24
C ILE A 74 2.51 13.27 -12.50
N HIS A 75 2.79 14.01 -13.57
CA HIS A 75 3.18 13.44 -14.86
C HIS A 75 4.63 12.97 -14.83
N GLU A 76 4.83 11.67 -14.84
CA GLU A 76 6.13 10.98 -14.94
C GLU A 76 5.95 9.74 -15.80
N PRO A 77 6.09 9.85 -17.14
CA PRO A 77 5.83 8.73 -18.05
C PRO A 77 6.88 7.61 -17.96
N ASP A 78 8.12 7.93 -17.55
CA ASP A 78 9.15 6.94 -17.29
C ASP A 78 8.85 6.20 -15.99
N VAL A 79 8.81 4.86 -16.06
CA VAL A 79 8.40 4.00 -14.94
C VAL A 79 9.37 4.09 -13.75
N ASP A 80 10.67 4.15 -14.01
CA ASP A 80 11.67 4.25 -12.95
C ASP A 80 11.59 5.61 -12.25
N GLN A 81 11.40 6.69 -13.01
CA GLN A 81 11.21 8.03 -12.46
C GLN A 81 9.88 8.15 -11.71
N ALA A 82 8.83 7.53 -12.22
CA ALA A 82 7.54 7.49 -11.54
C ALA A 82 7.66 6.82 -10.15
N ALA A 83 8.40 5.73 -10.06
CA ALA A 83 8.66 5.06 -8.78
C ALA A 83 9.42 5.95 -7.80
N LEU A 84 10.48 6.63 -8.26
CA LEU A 84 11.26 7.54 -7.42
C LEU A 84 10.45 8.76 -6.97
N THR A 85 9.67 9.35 -7.86
CA THR A 85 8.78 10.47 -7.53
C THR A 85 7.72 10.07 -6.53
N ALA A 86 7.09 8.91 -6.74
CA ALA A 86 6.03 8.43 -5.87
C ALA A 86 6.52 8.06 -4.46
N VAL A 87 7.66 7.39 -4.34
CA VAL A 87 8.24 7.06 -3.03
C VAL A 87 8.72 8.29 -2.30
N LYS A 88 9.24 9.29 -3.02
CA LYS A 88 9.69 10.56 -2.44
C LYS A 88 8.54 11.32 -1.76
N LEU A 89 7.33 11.25 -2.28
CA LEU A 89 6.16 11.84 -1.62
C LEU A 89 5.95 11.29 -0.21
N VAL A 90 6.17 9.99 -0.04
CA VAL A 90 6.09 9.35 1.29
C VAL A 90 7.31 9.71 2.15
N HIS A 91 8.49 9.71 1.57
CA HIS A 91 9.71 10.13 2.25
C HIS A 91 9.59 11.55 2.83
N ASP A 92 9.03 12.48 2.05
CA ASP A 92 8.84 13.88 2.42
C ASP A 92 7.57 14.12 3.24
N LYS A 93 6.84 13.07 3.59
CA LYS A 93 5.58 13.11 4.36
C LYS A 93 4.44 13.87 3.67
N GLU A 94 4.49 14.02 2.36
CA GLU A 94 3.38 14.48 1.54
C GLU A 94 2.33 13.39 1.29
N ALA A 95 2.71 12.14 1.44
CA ALA A 95 1.83 10.98 1.45
C ALA A 95 2.18 10.05 2.62
N ASP A 96 1.24 9.18 2.98
CA ASP A 96 1.36 8.28 4.14
C ASP A 96 1.68 6.84 3.74
N MET A 97 1.29 6.45 2.53
CA MET A 97 1.40 5.09 2.02
C MET A 97 1.93 5.09 0.59
N TYR A 98 2.60 4.01 0.22
CA TYR A 98 3.17 3.81 -1.10
C TYR A 98 2.61 2.55 -1.74
N MET A 99 2.08 2.65 -2.96
CA MET A 99 1.48 1.54 -3.71
C MET A 99 2.16 1.34 -5.05
N LYS A 100 2.43 0.08 -5.37
CA LYS A 100 2.91 -0.36 -6.68
C LYS A 100 1.78 -0.33 -7.71
N GLY A 101 1.99 0.37 -8.82
CA GLY A 101 1.13 0.36 -9.99
C GLY A 101 1.68 -0.51 -11.13
N ALA A 102 1.69 0.04 -12.34
CA ALA A 102 2.10 -0.64 -13.59
C ALA A 102 3.62 -0.71 -13.74
N LEU A 103 4.31 -1.34 -12.79
CA LEU A 103 5.74 -1.55 -12.83
C LEU A 103 6.13 -2.88 -12.18
N GLU A 104 7.34 -3.34 -12.48
CA GLU A 104 7.85 -4.58 -11.90
C GLU A 104 8.13 -4.42 -10.39
N SER A 105 7.92 -5.50 -9.64
CA SER A 105 8.19 -5.53 -8.19
C SER A 105 9.64 -5.19 -7.86
N LYS A 106 10.58 -5.57 -8.72
CA LYS A 106 12.00 -5.22 -8.56
C LYS A 106 12.23 -3.71 -8.60
N THR A 107 11.62 -3.01 -9.54
CA THR A 107 11.69 -1.54 -9.65
C THR A 107 11.05 -0.88 -8.44
N PHE A 108 9.89 -1.37 -8.02
CA PHE A 108 9.21 -0.90 -6.82
C PHE A 108 10.07 -1.04 -5.56
N LEU A 109 10.60 -2.24 -5.31
CA LEU A 109 11.46 -2.48 -4.13
C LEU A 109 12.75 -1.68 -4.18
N ARG A 110 13.33 -1.51 -5.35
CA ARG A 110 14.53 -0.66 -5.52
C ARG A 110 14.24 0.79 -5.12
N SER A 111 13.05 1.30 -5.45
CA SER A 111 12.64 2.65 -5.05
C SER A 111 12.43 2.75 -3.53
N VAL A 112 11.81 1.75 -2.91
CA VAL A 112 11.63 1.68 -1.45
C VAL A 112 12.98 1.70 -0.72
N LEU A 113 13.97 1.02 -1.28
CA LEU A 113 15.32 0.90 -0.69
C LEU A 113 16.30 1.97 -1.17
N ASN A 114 15.86 2.93 -1.96
CA ASN A 114 16.70 4.04 -2.41
C ASN A 114 17.27 4.81 -1.21
N LYS A 115 18.57 5.11 -1.26
CA LYS A 115 19.27 5.73 -0.12
C LYS A 115 18.89 7.19 0.11
N GLU A 116 18.46 7.89 -0.94
CA GLU A 116 18.16 9.33 -0.89
C GLU A 116 16.67 9.61 -0.64
N VAL A 117 15.81 8.95 -1.39
CA VAL A 117 14.36 9.23 -1.39
C VAL A 117 13.49 8.05 -0.93
N GLY A 118 14.11 6.93 -0.57
CA GLY A 118 13.40 5.74 -0.15
C GLY A 118 12.92 5.74 1.30
N LEU A 119 12.44 4.61 1.75
CA LEU A 119 11.80 4.43 3.05
C LEU A 119 12.66 3.59 4.02
N ARG A 120 13.96 3.58 3.84
CA ARG A 120 14.89 2.81 4.70
C ARG A 120 14.88 3.34 6.13
N THR A 121 14.82 2.41 7.09
CA THR A 121 14.83 2.73 8.53
C THR A 121 16.05 2.20 9.26
N GLY A 122 16.96 1.50 8.57
CA GLY A 122 18.06 0.75 9.17
C GLY A 122 17.66 -0.63 9.68
N LYS A 123 16.35 -0.96 9.66
CA LYS A 123 15.83 -2.28 10.01
C LYS A 123 15.55 -3.09 8.75
N MET A 124 15.42 -4.41 8.89
CA MET A 124 15.08 -5.28 7.78
C MET A 124 13.67 -4.99 7.23
N LEU A 125 13.49 -5.24 5.94
CA LEU A 125 12.20 -5.19 5.27
C LEU A 125 11.52 -6.57 5.38
N SER A 126 10.26 -6.59 5.78
CA SER A 126 9.45 -7.81 5.89
C SER A 126 8.10 -7.63 5.20
N HIS A 127 7.46 -8.73 4.89
CA HIS A 127 6.18 -8.77 4.19
C HIS A 127 5.13 -9.48 5.03
N VAL A 128 4.00 -8.81 5.27
CA VAL A 128 2.86 -9.36 6.00
C VAL A 128 1.66 -9.45 5.06
N CYS A 129 1.05 -10.63 4.96
CA CYS A 129 -0.24 -10.84 4.30
C CYS A 129 -1.32 -11.08 5.34
N VAL A 130 -2.50 -10.54 5.09
CA VAL A 130 -3.68 -10.77 5.93
C VAL A 130 -4.73 -11.49 5.08
N PHE A 131 -5.24 -12.60 5.58
CA PHE A 131 -6.22 -13.43 4.88
C PHE A 131 -7.52 -13.53 5.66
N GLU A 132 -8.63 -13.36 4.94
CA GLU A 132 -9.95 -13.78 5.38
C GLU A 132 -10.32 -15.06 4.62
N ILE A 133 -10.42 -16.17 5.32
CA ILE A 133 -10.62 -17.50 4.71
C ILE A 133 -12.06 -17.96 4.98
N GLN A 134 -12.77 -18.33 3.92
CA GLN A 134 -14.12 -18.84 4.03
C GLN A 134 -14.18 -20.06 4.96
N GLY A 135 -15.08 -20.05 5.92
CA GLY A 135 -15.24 -21.10 6.91
C GLY A 135 -14.37 -20.96 8.17
N ILE A 136 -13.44 -20.01 8.17
CA ILE A 136 -12.62 -19.69 9.35
C ILE A 136 -13.08 -18.36 9.93
N LYS A 137 -13.52 -18.36 11.20
CA LYS A 137 -14.07 -17.17 11.87
C LYS A 137 -13.00 -16.30 12.51
N ARG A 138 -11.90 -16.08 11.80
CA ARG A 138 -10.80 -15.22 12.24
C ARG A 138 -9.92 -14.83 11.05
N LEU A 139 -9.18 -13.74 11.19
CA LEU A 139 -8.14 -13.37 10.23
C LEU A 139 -6.90 -14.23 10.44
N LEU A 140 -6.22 -14.56 9.34
CA LEU A 140 -4.93 -15.22 9.35
C LEU A 140 -3.87 -14.23 8.84
N PHE A 141 -2.81 -14.05 9.62
CA PHE A 141 -1.67 -13.22 9.28
C PHE A 141 -0.50 -14.12 8.93
N LEU A 142 0.09 -13.92 7.75
CA LEU A 142 1.22 -14.71 7.27
C LEU A 142 2.43 -13.81 7.04
N THR A 143 3.58 -14.21 7.55
CA THR A 143 4.84 -13.47 7.45
C THR A 143 6.05 -14.41 7.61
N ASP A 144 7.25 -14.16 7.12
CA ASP A 144 7.53 -13.31 5.98
C ASP A 144 7.25 -14.08 4.70
N VAL A 145 6.59 -13.47 3.72
CA VAL A 145 6.11 -14.20 2.56
C VAL A 145 7.09 -14.13 1.39
N ALA A 146 7.83 -13.02 1.24
CA ALA A 146 8.53 -12.78 -0.02
C ALA A 146 9.90 -12.08 0.10
N PHE A 147 10.27 -11.51 1.23
CA PHE A 147 11.43 -10.62 1.32
C PHE A 147 12.65 -11.21 2.02
N CYS A 148 12.47 -12.18 2.90
CA CYS A 148 13.54 -12.78 3.69
C CYS A 148 13.53 -14.30 3.59
N PRO A 149 14.16 -14.90 2.54
CA PRO A 149 14.11 -16.35 2.33
C PRO A 149 14.91 -17.15 3.35
N TYR A 150 15.94 -16.56 3.96
CA TYR A 150 16.82 -17.22 4.92
C TYR A 150 16.99 -16.39 6.20
N PRO A 151 15.94 -16.25 7.03
CA PRO A 151 16.00 -15.41 8.21
C PRO A 151 16.92 -15.99 9.30
N THR A 152 17.73 -15.12 9.89
CA THR A 152 18.48 -15.41 11.13
C THR A 152 17.53 -15.43 12.32
N LEU A 153 18.03 -15.78 13.52
CA LEU A 153 17.23 -15.66 14.75
C LEU A 153 16.80 -14.23 15.02
N GLU A 154 17.70 -13.28 14.83
CA GLU A 154 17.43 -11.84 14.99
C GLU A 154 16.37 -11.36 13.98
N ASP A 155 16.48 -11.79 12.72
CA ASP A 155 15.48 -11.50 11.70
C ASP A 155 14.09 -12.03 12.08
N LYS A 156 14.01 -13.26 12.60
CA LYS A 156 12.75 -13.87 13.04
C LYS A 156 12.12 -13.08 14.19
N GLU A 157 12.92 -12.59 15.13
CA GLU A 157 12.44 -11.73 16.21
C GLU A 157 11.83 -10.44 15.66
N GLN A 158 12.48 -9.78 14.70
CA GLN A 158 11.95 -8.60 14.05
C GLN A 158 10.68 -8.89 13.25
N ILE A 159 10.64 -9.99 12.51
CA ILE A 159 9.46 -10.42 11.75
C ILE A 159 8.25 -10.60 12.68
N ILE A 160 8.44 -11.25 13.83
CA ILE A 160 7.39 -11.42 14.84
C ILE A 160 6.92 -10.06 15.36
N ASN A 161 7.83 -9.17 15.70
CA ASN A 161 7.49 -7.84 16.18
C ASN A 161 6.67 -7.05 15.14
N TYR A 162 7.01 -7.14 13.85
CA TYR A 162 6.27 -6.48 12.78
C TYR A 162 4.85 -7.04 12.64
N VAL A 163 4.71 -8.36 12.61
CA VAL A 163 3.37 -8.96 12.44
C VAL A 163 2.48 -8.69 13.65
N VAL A 164 3.02 -8.66 14.86
CA VAL A 164 2.27 -8.29 16.06
C VAL A 164 1.75 -6.85 15.97
N LYS A 165 2.57 -5.92 15.49
CA LYS A 165 2.13 -4.54 15.23
C LYS A 165 0.99 -4.48 14.21
N VAL A 166 1.10 -5.23 13.12
CA VAL A 166 0.03 -5.29 12.11
C VAL A 166 -1.25 -5.89 12.69
N CYS A 167 -1.14 -6.97 13.45
CA CYS A 167 -2.29 -7.57 14.15
C CYS A 167 -2.98 -6.56 15.05
N ASN A 168 -2.23 -5.86 15.89
CA ASN A 168 -2.78 -4.85 16.80
C ASN A 168 -3.46 -3.71 16.02
N ALA A 169 -2.84 -3.23 14.94
CA ALA A 169 -3.43 -2.20 14.08
C ALA A 169 -4.73 -2.66 13.43
N CYS A 170 -4.85 -3.95 13.12
CA CYS A 170 -6.08 -4.55 12.58
C CYS A 170 -7.12 -4.90 13.66
N GLY A 171 -6.88 -4.58 14.92
CA GLY A 171 -7.79 -4.88 16.02
C GLY A 171 -7.69 -6.32 16.53
N VAL A 172 -6.60 -7.02 16.25
CA VAL A 172 -6.30 -8.35 16.80
C VAL A 172 -5.23 -8.19 17.89
N TYR A 173 -5.66 -8.28 19.13
CA TYR A 173 -4.78 -8.09 20.30
C TYR A 173 -4.35 -9.45 20.85
N ASN A 174 -3.11 -9.51 21.36
CA ASN A 174 -2.49 -10.74 21.87
C ASN A 174 -2.54 -11.91 20.86
N PRO A 175 -2.05 -11.69 19.64
CA PRO A 175 -2.06 -12.75 18.63
C PRO A 175 -1.19 -13.94 19.07
N LYS A 176 -1.59 -15.13 18.69
CA LYS A 176 -0.76 -16.33 18.85
C LYS A 176 0.15 -16.45 17.63
N VAL A 177 1.44 -16.57 17.85
CA VAL A 177 2.48 -16.70 16.82
C VAL A 177 3.13 -18.08 16.90
#